data_c0d74a9f8ca7416129569fa2c1f0210e
#
_entry.id   c0d74a9f8ca7416129569fa2c1f0210e
#
_cell.length_a   1.000
_cell.length_b   1.000
_cell.length_c   1.000
_cell.angle_alpha   90.00
_cell.angle_beta   90.00
_cell.angle_gamma   90.00
#
_symmetry.space_group_name_H-M   'P 1'
#
loop_
_entity.id
_entity.type
_entity.pdbx_description
1 polymer ?
#
loop_
_entity_poly.entity_id
_entity_poly.type
_entity_poly.pdbx_seq_one_letter_code
_entity_poly.pdbx_strand_id
1 'polypeptide(L)'
;MSIGLPEVLLSDRVTGYTRGRPRSTFFRPSVEHGVADSLFPSTIARSQVSKAVNFDMSKDGHLETRGGSQKQTDTAVGTSDAVPNRHVYIKRETDGTLTRVKLLKSGTSMYKYNTSTGVWDSIRTGLASLNRGCFVDFVDSSGNEVVLYCDGTNFLMYDNSSFTDILAKFTAGPGTDCPRYIFVKHNVCFASGDDTNPDVLYWCEPLSPDLNWPTSGYAILEGGVDKITGINELYNYVIVGCLNSVYMLTGRTSATFALVKVNSESGCTSHWSMITHGGYVYWANGTGFQIGKLRAAEDDGMDVEYMSFNMQTTFADIVDGYQDIIQGAYDDEKKQIYWCIKTGSNSHPDKLFIYSTVRSRPAQLPPEFGPDLRYVWAGYYSGLNFNSVSVTEDANGKDELHIVDDAGVDYFMHTEYKDKRAVGVLTGTDVAFEIRTRAETFGGRGVTARVMEWFPTLYQKHNSGYTVQFLVDNTELFPANPVNVKFTGNIPFWNDGGDPLITTEWGSTIWAVKPILNAKINLAKKCYSIIAIIKSDGSNAQEEGTWVGYDMLYQRDPIPQGKAA
;
A
#
# COMPACT_ATOMS: atom_id res chain seq x y z
N MET A 1 10.30 14.86 -23.71
CA MET A 1 10.80 16.24 -23.50
C MET A 1 10.16 16.74 -22.24
N SER A 2 10.90 16.72 -21.13
CA SER A 2 10.49 17.28 -19.86
C SER A 2 10.60 18.79 -19.96
N ILE A 3 9.48 19.49 -19.94
CA ILE A 3 9.48 20.93 -19.76
C ILE A 3 9.68 21.15 -18.26
N GLY A 4 10.93 21.34 -17.87
CA GLY A 4 11.27 21.80 -16.54
C GLY A 4 10.62 23.16 -16.33
N LEU A 5 9.65 23.24 -15.42
CA LEU A 5 9.23 24.49 -14.87
C LEU A 5 10.45 25.11 -14.18
N PRO A 6 10.74 26.41 -14.41
CA PRO A 6 11.87 27.04 -13.75
C PRO A 6 11.67 26.95 -12.24
N GLU A 7 12.70 26.50 -11.53
CA GLU A 7 12.80 26.71 -10.09
C GLU A 7 12.71 28.22 -9.84
N VAL A 8 11.51 28.68 -9.57
CA VAL A 8 11.35 30.00 -8.99
C VAL A 8 11.72 29.84 -7.53
N LEU A 9 13.00 30.01 -7.25
CA LEU A 9 13.49 30.40 -5.94
C LEU A 9 12.80 31.69 -5.58
N LEU A 10 11.60 31.64 -5.06
CA LEU A 10 10.96 32.73 -4.36
C LEU A 10 11.69 32.86 -3.02
N SER A 11 12.84 33.56 -3.08
CA SER A 11 13.40 34.20 -1.90
C SER A 11 12.28 34.96 -1.19
N ASP A 12 12.30 34.97 0.12
CA ASP A 12 11.43 35.76 0.99
C ASP A 12 11.18 37.15 0.40
N ARG A 13 10.17 37.33 -0.43
CA ARG A 13 9.80 38.64 -0.94
C ARG A 13 9.02 39.36 0.15
N VAL A 14 9.67 40.30 0.78
CA VAL A 14 9.01 41.38 1.53
C VAL A 14 8.26 42.26 0.54
N THR A 15 6.97 42.04 0.36
CA THR A 15 6.13 42.87 -0.51
C THR A 15 5.24 43.78 0.34
N GLY A 16 5.52 45.04 0.33
CA GLY A 16 4.61 46.13 0.72
C GLY A 16 4.79 46.68 2.14
N TYR A 17 5.36 47.86 2.24
CA TYR A 17 5.28 48.73 3.41
C TYR A 17 3.91 49.43 3.44
N THR A 18 2.95 48.89 4.12
CA THR A 18 1.90 49.71 4.74
C THR A 18 2.33 50.00 6.18
N ARG A 19 2.11 51.21 6.69
CA ARG A 19 2.46 51.62 8.07
C ARG A 19 2.12 50.51 9.08
N GLY A 20 3.08 49.61 9.35
CA GLY A 20 2.90 48.42 10.15
C GLY A 20 4.00 47.40 9.86
N ARG A 21 4.00 46.36 10.56
CA ARG A 21 4.99 45.30 10.60
C ARG A 21 5.09 44.54 9.24
N PRO A 22 6.29 44.08 8.85
CA PRO A 22 6.46 43.33 7.60
C PRO A 22 5.61 42.05 7.58
N ARG A 23 4.98 41.80 6.44
CA ARG A 23 4.24 40.56 6.16
C ARG A 23 5.13 39.64 5.34
N SER A 24 5.11 38.35 5.65
CA SER A 24 5.82 37.31 4.89
C SER A 24 4.84 36.31 4.31
N THR A 25 5.12 35.86 3.11
CA THR A 25 4.40 34.78 2.44
C THR A 25 5.36 33.64 2.16
N PHE A 26 4.88 32.42 2.19
CA PHE A 26 5.62 31.30 1.65
C PHE A 26 4.66 30.34 0.91
N PHE A 27 5.20 29.69 -0.10
CA PHE A 27 4.51 28.69 -0.91
C PHE A 27 5.15 27.33 -0.71
N ARG A 28 4.32 26.28 -0.70
CA ARG A 28 4.75 24.89 -0.63
C ARG A 28 4.19 24.13 -1.81
N PRO A 29 4.97 23.97 -2.87
CA PRO A 29 4.47 23.53 -4.15
C PRO A 29 4.24 22.02 -4.26
N SER A 30 4.75 21.19 -3.32
CA SER A 30 4.57 19.74 -3.46
C SER A 30 4.66 19.00 -2.13
N VAL A 31 4.15 17.78 -2.12
CA VAL A 31 4.26 16.81 -1.03
C VAL A 31 5.04 15.57 -1.50
N GLU A 32 6.05 15.79 -2.31
CA GLU A 32 6.81 14.76 -3.04
C GLU A 32 7.45 13.67 -2.18
N HIS A 33 7.62 13.93 -0.88
CA HIS A 33 8.13 12.97 0.09
C HIS A 33 7.02 12.37 0.98
N GLY A 34 5.75 12.55 0.60
CA GLY A 34 4.60 11.85 1.17
C GLY A 34 4.29 12.20 2.61
N VAL A 35 4.01 11.16 3.40
CA VAL A 35 3.55 11.27 4.79
C VAL A 35 4.69 10.99 5.76
N ALA A 36 4.72 11.78 6.83
CA ALA A 36 5.51 11.50 8.02
C ALA A 36 4.65 11.79 9.26
N ASP A 37 4.28 10.75 10.00
CA ASP A 37 3.42 10.84 11.19
C ASP A 37 4.23 10.95 12.50
N SER A 38 5.37 11.60 12.44
CA SER A 38 6.24 11.84 13.61
C SER A 38 5.48 12.43 14.78
N LEU A 39 5.86 12.05 15.99
CA LEU A 39 5.34 12.62 17.25
C LEU A 39 5.50 14.15 17.33
N PHE A 40 6.45 14.70 16.58
CA PHE A 40 6.70 16.14 16.51
C PHE A 40 6.43 16.68 15.08
N PRO A 41 5.21 17.10 14.78
CA PRO A 41 4.85 17.58 13.44
C PRO A 41 5.73 18.74 12.93
N SER A 42 6.41 19.47 13.80
CA SER A 42 7.34 20.54 13.44
C SER A 42 8.69 20.04 12.90
N THR A 43 9.05 18.78 13.14
CA THR A 43 10.30 18.16 12.64
C THR A 43 10.14 17.51 11.26
N ILE A 44 8.92 17.33 10.80
CA ILE A 44 8.59 16.79 9.49
C ILE A 44 9.17 17.71 8.39
N ALA A 45 9.68 17.14 7.31
CA ALA A 45 10.21 17.89 6.18
C ALA A 45 9.15 18.78 5.53
N ARG A 46 9.61 19.85 4.87
CA ARG A 46 8.70 20.80 4.19
C ARG A 46 7.90 20.19 3.06
N SER A 47 8.43 19.15 2.44
CA SER A 47 7.82 18.39 1.36
C SER A 47 7.02 17.18 1.84
N GLN A 48 6.65 17.13 3.12
CA GLN A 48 5.84 16.07 3.72
C GLN A 48 4.61 16.64 4.40
N VAL A 49 3.58 15.79 4.52
CA VAL A 49 2.38 16.03 5.35
C VAL A 49 2.39 15.12 6.58
N SER A 50 1.72 15.53 7.64
CA SER A 50 1.68 14.72 8.86
C SER A 50 0.65 13.58 8.81
N LYS A 51 -0.32 13.65 7.89
CA LYS A 51 -1.32 12.61 7.67
C LYS A 51 -1.90 12.72 6.27
N ALA A 52 -2.11 11.59 5.61
CA ALA A 52 -2.95 11.48 4.42
C ALA A 52 -3.78 10.19 4.50
N VAL A 53 -5.07 10.31 4.30
CA VAL A 53 -6.04 9.20 4.31
C VAL A 53 -6.81 9.22 3.01
N ASN A 54 -6.84 8.09 2.31
CA ASN A 54 -7.49 7.90 1.02
C ASN A 54 -6.87 8.74 -0.10
N PHE A 55 -5.53 8.78 -0.14
CA PHE A 55 -4.76 9.40 -1.20
C PHE A 55 -3.75 8.44 -1.81
N ASP A 56 -3.53 8.59 -3.11
CA ASP A 56 -2.42 8.03 -3.86
C ASP A 56 -1.29 9.05 -3.99
N MET A 57 -0.08 8.56 -4.17
CA MET A 57 1.04 9.40 -4.58
C MET A 57 1.17 9.37 -6.10
N SER A 58 0.93 10.50 -6.75
CA SER A 58 1.13 10.60 -8.20
C SER A 58 2.61 10.51 -8.58
N LYS A 59 2.88 10.18 -9.85
CA LYS A 59 4.24 10.17 -10.40
C LYS A 59 4.92 11.54 -10.32
N ASP A 60 4.14 12.61 -10.27
CA ASP A 60 4.62 14.00 -10.17
C ASP A 60 4.86 14.46 -8.73
N GLY A 61 4.55 13.64 -7.72
CA GLY A 61 4.76 13.95 -6.30
C GLY A 61 3.61 14.74 -5.67
N HIS A 62 2.41 14.60 -6.20
CA HIS A 62 1.20 15.16 -5.62
C HIS A 62 0.39 14.06 -4.93
N LEU A 63 -0.42 14.43 -3.95
CA LEU A 63 -1.40 13.55 -3.35
C LEU A 63 -2.72 13.68 -4.10
N GLU A 64 -3.15 12.59 -4.75
CA GLU A 64 -4.42 12.50 -5.46
C GLU A 64 -5.40 11.66 -4.63
N THR A 65 -6.65 12.10 -4.51
CA THR A 65 -7.66 11.28 -3.86
C THR A 65 -7.81 9.97 -4.62
N ARG A 66 -7.90 8.86 -3.88
CA ARG A 66 -8.11 7.55 -4.51
C ARG A 66 -9.47 7.47 -5.19
N GLY A 67 -9.56 6.68 -6.24
CA GLY A 67 -10.85 6.25 -6.77
C GLY A 67 -11.63 5.39 -5.77
N GLY A 68 -12.91 5.22 -6.01
CA GLY A 68 -13.78 4.37 -5.22
C GLY A 68 -13.55 2.88 -5.48
N SER A 69 -14.48 2.06 -5.01
CA SER A 69 -14.47 0.61 -5.20
C SER A 69 -15.79 0.08 -5.72
N GLN A 70 -15.72 -0.95 -6.55
CA GLN A 70 -16.88 -1.64 -7.12
C GLN A 70 -16.79 -3.13 -6.84
N LYS A 71 -17.90 -3.74 -6.47
CA LYS A 71 -17.98 -5.19 -6.29
C LYS A 71 -17.73 -5.92 -7.61
N GLN A 72 -17.00 -7.00 -7.57
CA GLN A 72 -16.89 -7.94 -8.69
C GLN A 72 -18.22 -8.67 -8.93
N THR A 73 -18.90 -9.02 -7.84
CA THR A 73 -20.24 -9.62 -7.83
C THR A 73 -21.05 -9.02 -6.68
N ASP A 74 -22.38 -8.93 -6.83
CA ASP A 74 -23.24 -8.43 -5.75
C ASP A 74 -23.42 -9.42 -4.60
N THR A 75 -23.07 -10.68 -4.84
CA THR A 75 -23.19 -11.76 -3.83
C THR A 75 -21.85 -11.96 -3.14
N ALA A 76 -21.86 -11.86 -1.82
CA ALA A 76 -20.73 -12.27 -0.99
C ALA A 76 -20.50 -13.78 -1.11
N VAL A 77 -19.24 -14.20 -1.07
CA VAL A 77 -18.87 -15.61 -1.09
C VAL A 77 -18.38 -16.04 0.28
N GLY A 78 -18.98 -17.10 0.78
CA GLY A 78 -18.58 -17.72 2.05
C GLY A 78 -19.20 -17.06 3.29
N THR A 79 -18.68 -17.47 4.42
CA THR A 79 -18.96 -16.90 5.74
C THR A 79 -17.85 -15.93 6.12
N SER A 80 -18.07 -15.08 7.14
CA SER A 80 -17.04 -14.17 7.66
C SER A 80 -15.69 -14.85 7.80
N ASP A 81 -14.67 -14.31 7.13
CA ASP A 81 -13.31 -14.82 7.11
C ASP A 81 -12.31 -13.68 7.37
N ALA A 82 -11.49 -13.86 8.39
CA ALA A 82 -10.45 -12.88 8.73
C ALA A 82 -9.26 -12.92 7.75
N VAL A 83 -9.11 -14.01 7.01
CA VAL A 83 -7.94 -14.31 6.17
C VAL A 83 -8.31 -14.87 4.79
N PRO A 84 -9.20 -14.21 4.04
CA PRO A 84 -9.46 -14.58 2.66
C PRO A 84 -8.20 -14.44 1.83
N ASN A 85 -8.10 -15.17 0.71
CA ASN A 85 -7.01 -14.97 -0.24
C ASN A 85 -7.51 -15.13 -1.67
N ARG A 86 -7.20 -14.16 -2.51
CA ARG A 86 -7.53 -14.15 -3.93
C ARG A 86 -6.29 -14.46 -4.75
N HIS A 87 -6.44 -15.28 -5.78
CA HIS A 87 -5.38 -15.64 -6.69
C HIS A 87 -5.90 -15.70 -8.12
N VAL A 88 -5.05 -15.35 -9.08
CA VAL A 88 -5.34 -15.48 -10.51
C VAL A 88 -4.18 -16.17 -11.17
N TYR A 89 -4.44 -17.26 -11.87
CA TYR A 89 -3.42 -17.90 -12.68
C TYR A 89 -3.81 -17.96 -14.16
N ILE A 90 -2.80 -18.07 -15.00
CA ILE A 90 -2.97 -18.14 -16.44
C ILE A 90 -2.86 -19.61 -16.86
N LYS A 91 -3.93 -20.12 -17.45
CA LYS A 91 -3.95 -21.45 -18.06
C LYS A 91 -3.86 -21.33 -19.57
N ARG A 92 -3.00 -22.12 -20.18
CA ARG A 92 -2.95 -22.27 -21.63
C ARG A 92 -3.92 -23.38 -22.04
N GLU A 93 -4.88 -23.06 -22.87
CA GLU A 93 -5.81 -24.02 -23.44
C GLU A 93 -5.18 -24.77 -24.61
N THR A 94 -5.79 -25.88 -25.01
CA THR A 94 -5.27 -26.76 -26.10
C THR A 94 -5.18 -26.08 -27.45
N ASP A 95 -5.95 -25.02 -27.68
CA ASP A 95 -5.89 -24.16 -28.87
C ASP A 95 -4.82 -23.06 -28.79
N GLY A 96 -4.08 -22.98 -27.68
CA GLY A 96 -3.05 -21.99 -27.42
C GLY A 96 -3.58 -20.69 -26.82
N THR A 97 -4.91 -20.55 -26.61
CA THR A 97 -5.46 -19.37 -25.93
C THR A 97 -5.07 -19.38 -24.45
N LEU A 98 -4.96 -18.17 -23.87
CA LEU A 98 -4.65 -17.98 -22.45
C LEU A 98 -5.93 -17.63 -21.71
N THR A 99 -6.31 -18.48 -20.77
CA THR A 99 -7.47 -18.26 -19.90
C THR A 99 -7.02 -17.83 -18.51
N ARG A 100 -7.54 -16.70 -18.03
CA ARG A 100 -7.31 -16.24 -16.65
C ARG A 100 -8.34 -16.88 -15.73
N VAL A 101 -7.89 -17.72 -14.84
CA VAL A 101 -8.72 -18.42 -13.85
C VAL A 101 -8.58 -17.67 -12.53
N LYS A 102 -9.69 -17.10 -12.06
CA LYS A 102 -9.75 -16.36 -10.78
C LYS A 102 -10.21 -17.32 -9.69
N LEU A 103 -9.43 -17.43 -8.62
CA LEU A 103 -9.71 -18.26 -7.43
C LEU A 103 -9.84 -17.36 -6.20
N LEU A 104 -10.71 -17.75 -5.29
CA LEU A 104 -10.90 -17.07 -4.01
C LEU A 104 -11.05 -18.13 -2.90
N LYS A 105 -10.13 -18.11 -1.94
CA LYS A 105 -10.33 -18.82 -0.66
C LYS A 105 -11.10 -17.90 0.27
N SER A 106 -12.23 -18.36 0.81
CA SER A 106 -12.99 -17.65 1.84
C SER A 106 -13.61 -18.66 2.81
N GLY A 107 -13.40 -18.46 4.11
CA GLY A 107 -13.78 -19.40 5.14
C GLY A 107 -13.13 -20.77 4.93
N THR A 108 -13.93 -21.82 4.92
CA THR A 108 -13.50 -23.21 4.70
C THR A 108 -13.65 -23.66 3.25
N SER A 109 -13.84 -22.73 2.31
CA SER A 109 -14.16 -23.06 0.93
C SER A 109 -13.28 -22.31 -0.06
N MET A 110 -13.10 -22.91 -1.22
CA MET A 110 -12.48 -22.29 -2.38
C MET A 110 -13.52 -22.11 -3.47
N TYR A 111 -13.48 -20.98 -4.12
CA TYR A 111 -14.38 -20.56 -5.18
C TYR A 111 -13.60 -20.24 -6.44
N LYS A 112 -14.26 -20.48 -7.58
CA LYS A 112 -13.79 -20.08 -8.91
C LYS A 112 -14.78 -19.09 -9.50
N TYR A 113 -14.28 -18.00 -10.05
CA TYR A 113 -15.12 -17.03 -10.75
C TYR A 113 -15.61 -17.60 -12.09
N ASN A 114 -16.90 -17.61 -12.27
CA ASN A 114 -17.55 -18.04 -13.50
C ASN A 114 -17.84 -16.80 -14.37
N THR A 115 -17.05 -16.62 -15.41
CA THR A 115 -17.17 -15.45 -16.32
C THR A 115 -18.49 -15.43 -17.09
N SER A 116 -19.14 -16.58 -17.29
CA SER A 116 -20.39 -16.67 -18.04
C SER A 116 -21.61 -16.23 -17.21
N THR A 117 -21.58 -16.48 -15.90
CA THR A 117 -22.69 -16.15 -14.98
C THR A 117 -22.40 -14.92 -14.12
N GLY A 118 -21.14 -14.50 -14.06
CA GLY A 118 -20.69 -13.38 -13.22
C GLY A 118 -20.72 -13.67 -11.72
N VAL A 119 -20.66 -14.94 -11.32
CA VAL A 119 -20.70 -15.35 -9.90
C VAL A 119 -19.52 -16.24 -9.52
N TRP A 120 -19.29 -16.39 -8.23
CA TRP A 120 -18.30 -17.29 -7.67
C TRP A 120 -18.93 -18.67 -7.41
N ASP A 121 -18.45 -19.70 -8.10
CA ASP A 121 -18.87 -21.09 -7.90
C ASP A 121 -17.97 -21.76 -6.87
N SER A 122 -18.56 -22.44 -5.86
CA SER A 122 -17.79 -23.23 -4.90
C SER A 122 -17.22 -24.49 -5.57
N ILE A 123 -15.89 -24.64 -5.51
CA ILE A 123 -15.17 -25.76 -6.14
C ILE A 123 -14.53 -26.71 -5.13
N ARG A 124 -14.34 -26.28 -3.87
CA ARG A 124 -13.77 -27.10 -2.79
C ARG A 124 -14.28 -26.63 -1.45
N THR A 125 -14.47 -27.56 -0.51
CA THR A 125 -14.79 -27.31 0.90
C THR A 125 -13.83 -28.07 1.81
N GLY A 126 -13.84 -27.79 3.12
CA GLY A 126 -13.00 -28.47 4.10
C GLY A 126 -11.58 -27.91 4.22
N LEU A 127 -11.37 -26.65 3.80
CA LEU A 127 -10.11 -25.94 3.98
C LEU A 127 -9.97 -25.40 5.42
N ALA A 128 -8.73 -25.10 5.85
CA ALA A 128 -8.49 -24.46 7.14
C ALA A 128 -9.07 -23.04 7.16
N SER A 129 -9.92 -22.74 8.14
CA SER A 129 -10.62 -21.45 8.22
C SER A 129 -9.77 -20.34 8.81
N LEU A 130 -8.81 -20.68 9.67
CA LEU A 130 -8.00 -19.69 10.41
C LEU A 130 -6.68 -19.34 9.72
N ASN A 131 -6.29 -20.09 8.69
CA ASN A 131 -5.05 -19.87 7.97
C ASN A 131 -5.35 -19.20 6.62
N ARG A 132 -4.57 -18.17 6.28
CA ARG A 132 -4.55 -17.64 4.92
C ARG A 132 -3.93 -18.69 4.01
N GLY A 133 -4.69 -19.22 3.06
CA GLY A 133 -4.14 -20.18 2.11
C GLY A 133 -3.06 -19.55 1.23
N CYS A 134 -2.03 -20.31 0.93
CA CYS A 134 -0.96 -19.92 0.02
C CYS A 134 -1.20 -20.54 -1.35
N PHE A 135 -1.13 -19.72 -2.41
CA PHE A 135 -1.26 -20.15 -3.80
C PHE A 135 0.04 -19.88 -4.54
N VAL A 136 0.43 -20.80 -5.43
CA VAL A 136 1.51 -20.57 -6.40
C VAL A 136 1.18 -21.26 -7.72
N ASP A 137 1.53 -20.61 -8.82
CA ASP A 137 1.44 -21.17 -10.16
C ASP A 137 2.59 -22.14 -10.39
N PHE A 138 2.30 -23.26 -11.01
CA PHE A 138 3.26 -24.31 -11.29
C PHE A 138 3.01 -24.96 -12.65
N VAL A 139 4.03 -25.61 -13.20
CA VAL A 139 3.90 -26.50 -14.35
C VAL A 139 4.22 -27.89 -13.87
N ASP A 140 3.26 -28.82 -13.97
CA ASP A 140 3.42 -30.20 -13.50
C ASP A 140 4.39 -31.03 -14.36
N SER A 141 4.65 -32.25 -13.95
CA SER A 141 5.53 -33.17 -14.67
C SER A 141 5.04 -33.56 -16.07
N SER A 142 3.76 -33.31 -16.37
CA SER A 142 3.13 -33.54 -17.67
C SER A 142 3.14 -32.29 -18.56
N GLY A 143 3.61 -31.15 -18.05
CA GLY A 143 3.64 -29.87 -18.75
C GLY A 143 2.33 -29.08 -18.67
N ASN A 144 1.41 -29.45 -17.76
CA ASN A 144 0.18 -28.70 -17.56
C ASN A 144 0.40 -27.57 -16.55
N GLU A 145 -0.23 -26.42 -16.80
CA GLU A 145 -0.29 -25.30 -15.85
C GLU A 145 -1.30 -25.63 -14.76
N VAL A 146 -0.85 -25.62 -13.53
CA VAL A 146 -1.63 -25.97 -12.32
C VAL A 146 -1.40 -24.92 -11.23
N VAL A 147 -2.28 -24.90 -10.24
CA VAL A 147 -2.10 -24.12 -9.02
C VAL A 147 -1.85 -25.08 -7.86
N LEU A 148 -0.79 -24.83 -7.13
CA LEU A 148 -0.56 -25.46 -5.84
C LEU A 148 -1.19 -24.60 -4.74
N TYR A 149 -1.80 -25.25 -3.77
CA TYR A 149 -2.43 -24.61 -2.62
C TYR A 149 -2.05 -25.34 -1.34
N CYS A 150 -1.69 -24.57 -0.30
CA CYS A 150 -1.54 -25.11 1.05
C CYS A 150 -2.08 -24.14 2.11
N ASP A 151 -2.49 -24.69 3.27
CA ASP A 151 -3.04 -23.92 4.38
C ASP A 151 -2.64 -24.44 5.77
N GLY A 152 -1.65 -25.32 5.84
CA GLY A 152 -1.24 -26.00 7.07
C GLY A 152 -2.08 -27.22 7.44
N THR A 153 -3.12 -27.53 6.65
CA THR A 153 -3.98 -28.72 6.80
C THR A 153 -4.14 -29.46 5.49
N ASN A 154 -4.26 -28.70 4.40
CA ASN A 154 -4.44 -29.23 3.06
C ASN A 154 -3.24 -28.86 2.20
N PHE A 155 -2.77 -29.82 1.38
CA PHE A 155 -1.78 -29.56 0.33
C PHE A 155 -2.31 -30.11 -0.98
N LEU A 156 -2.76 -29.22 -1.86
CA LEU A 156 -3.59 -29.54 -3.01
C LEU A 156 -2.97 -29.03 -4.30
N MET A 157 -3.20 -29.74 -5.39
CA MET A 157 -2.93 -29.29 -6.75
C MET A 157 -4.26 -29.16 -7.50
N TYR A 158 -4.48 -28.07 -8.19
CA TYR A 158 -5.68 -27.76 -8.96
C TYR A 158 -5.36 -27.58 -10.43
N ASP A 159 -6.01 -28.35 -11.30
CA ASP A 159 -5.80 -28.37 -12.76
C ASP A 159 -6.87 -27.62 -13.56
N ASN A 160 -7.65 -26.74 -12.92
CA ASN A 160 -8.83 -26.05 -13.44
C ASN A 160 -10.12 -26.91 -13.53
N SER A 161 -10.04 -28.20 -13.28
CA SER A 161 -11.21 -29.12 -13.28
C SER A 161 -11.37 -29.83 -11.96
N SER A 162 -10.28 -30.29 -11.36
CA SER A 162 -10.27 -31.13 -10.17
C SER A 162 -9.12 -30.76 -9.21
N PHE A 163 -9.28 -31.22 -7.98
CA PHE A 163 -8.22 -31.13 -6.96
C PHE A 163 -7.60 -32.52 -6.76
N THR A 164 -6.28 -32.54 -6.81
CA THR A 164 -5.46 -33.68 -6.38
C THR A 164 -4.85 -33.39 -5.02
N ASP A 165 -5.05 -34.25 -4.05
CA ASP A 165 -4.37 -34.17 -2.76
C ASP A 165 -2.95 -34.68 -2.91
N ILE A 166 -1.96 -33.79 -2.70
CA ILE A 166 -0.53 -34.11 -2.81
C ILE A 166 0.15 -34.21 -1.45
N LEU A 167 -0.57 -34.07 -0.34
CA LEU A 167 0.01 -34.18 1.01
C LEU A 167 0.68 -35.54 1.24
N ALA A 168 0.07 -36.64 0.73
CA ALA A 168 0.65 -37.98 0.84
C ALA A 168 1.98 -38.13 0.07
N LYS A 169 2.30 -37.22 -0.85
CA LYS A 169 3.55 -37.19 -1.59
C LYS A 169 4.61 -36.33 -0.91
N PHE A 170 4.21 -35.51 0.04
CA PHE A 170 5.10 -34.65 0.82
C PHE A 170 5.81 -35.48 1.89
N THR A 171 6.87 -36.20 1.48
CA THR A 171 7.64 -37.14 2.30
C THR A 171 9.06 -36.65 2.58
N ALA A 172 9.36 -35.38 2.25
CA ALA A 172 10.68 -34.78 2.48
C ALA A 172 10.93 -34.52 3.97
N GLY A 173 12.17 -34.73 4.38
CA GLY A 173 12.66 -34.30 5.68
C GLY A 173 12.19 -35.04 6.90
N PRO A 174 12.35 -34.44 8.09
CA PRO A 174 12.08 -35.09 9.37
C PRO A 174 10.59 -35.16 9.74
N GLY A 175 9.70 -34.47 9.00
CA GLY A 175 8.27 -34.40 9.30
C GLY A 175 7.41 -34.62 8.09
N THR A 176 6.13 -34.94 8.33
CA THR A 176 5.10 -35.19 7.30
C THR A 176 3.89 -34.27 7.46
N ASP A 177 4.01 -33.22 8.27
CA ASP A 177 2.92 -32.29 8.48
C ASP A 177 2.74 -31.36 7.28
N CYS A 178 1.53 -30.82 7.13
CA CYS A 178 1.19 -30.00 5.99
C CYS A 178 1.88 -28.63 6.04
N PRO A 179 2.51 -28.17 4.95
CA PRO A 179 3.14 -26.86 4.93
C PRO A 179 2.08 -25.73 4.92
N ARG A 180 2.46 -24.57 5.48
CA ARG A 180 1.65 -23.35 5.41
C ARG A 180 2.07 -22.43 4.28
N TYR A 181 3.34 -22.49 3.87
CA TYR A 181 3.94 -21.60 2.89
C TYR A 181 4.55 -22.42 1.76
N ILE A 182 4.25 -22.02 0.55
CA ILE A 182 4.86 -22.56 -0.67
C ILE A 182 5.35 -21.44 -1.55
N PHE A 183 6.40 -21.71 -2.30
CA PHE A 183 6.98 -20.76 -3.26
C PHE A 183 7.65 -21.54 -4.39
N VAL A 184 7.62 -21.02 -5.60
CA VAL A 184 8.22 -21.69 -6.78
C VAL A 184 9.36 -20.86 -7.33
N LYS A 185 10.51 -21.50 -7.49
CA LYS A 185 11.69 -20.94 -8.16
C LYS A 185 12.44 -22.02 -8.92
N HIS A 186 12.91 -21.71 -10.11
CA HIS A 186 13.67 -22.65 -10.97
C HIS A 186 12.95 -24.00 -11.21
N ASN A 187 11.62 -23.97 -11.35
CA ASN A 187 10.75 -25.15 -11.48
C ASN A 187 10.82 -26.11 -10.26
N VAL A 188 11.24 -25.60 -9.11
CA VAL A 188 11.24 -26.30 -7.84
C VAL A 188 10.20 -25.65 -6.94
N CYS A 189 9.34 -26.43 -6.33
CA CYS A 189 8.46 -25.97 -5.28
C CYS A 189 9.19 -26.07 -3.94
N PHE A 190 9.29 -24.96 -3.23
CA PHE A 190 9.76 -24.87 -1.85
C PHE A 190 8.55 -24.83 -0.92
N ALA A 191 8.65 -25.48 0.22
CA ALA A 191 7.59 -25.52 1.23
C ALA A 191 8.17 -25.34 2.63
N SER A 192 7.39 -24.75 3.53
CA SER A 192 7.75 -24.59 4.94
C SER A 192 6.54 -24.21 5.81
N GLY A 193 6.78 -23.95 7.09
CA GLY A 193 5.73 -23.58 8.03
C GLY A 193 4.94 -24.78 8.55
N ASP A 194 5.52 -25.96 8.49
CA ASP A 194 5.08 -27.16 9.20
C ASP A 194 5.11 -26.89 10.71
N ASP A 195 4.04 -27.23 11.41
CA ASP A 195 3.94 -26.95 12.85
C ASP A 195 4.88 -27.82 13.70
N THR A 196 5.26 -29.01 13.20
CA THR A 196 6.17 -29.95 13.90
C THR A 196 7.64 -29.54 13.70
N ASN A 197 7.99 -29.06 12.50
CA ASN A 197 9.35 -28.66 12.14
C ASN A 197 9.34 -27.22 11.55
N PRO A 198 9.09 -26.19 12.37
CA PRO A 198 8.89 -24.83 11.88
C PRO A 198 10.16 -24.16 11.34
N ASP A 199 11.31 -24.77 11.57
CA ASP A 199 12.66 -24.33 11.16
C ASP A 199 13.18 -25.04 9.91
N VAL A 200 12.33 -25.83 9.22
CA VAL A 200 12.73 -26.61 8.05
C VAL A 200 12.18 -26.02 6.76
N LEU A 201 13.08 -25.84 5.79
CA LEU A 201 12.76 -25.54 4.41
C LEU A 201 12.82 -26.84 3.60
N TYR A 202 11.75 -27.19 2.91
CA TYR A 202 11.63 -28.36 2.06
C TYR A 202 11.65 -27.97 0.60
N TRP A 203 12.01 -28.90 -0.31
CA TRP A 203 11.87 -28.73 -1.74
C TRP A 203 11.57 -30.05 -2.46
N CYS A 204 10.81 -29.95 -3.57
CA CYS A 204 10.54 -31.08 -4.44
C CYS A 204 11.63 -31.25 -5.50
N GLU A 205 11.58 -32.37 -6.23
CA GLU A 205 12.31 -32.49 -7.49
C GLU A 205 11.73 -31.51 -8.54
N PRO A 206 12.54 -31.01 -9.47
CA PRO A 206 12.06 -30.10 -10.50
C PRO A 206 10.86 -30.65 -11.28
N LEU A 207 9.83 -29.82 -11.45
CA LEU A 207 8.55 -30.16 -12.13
C LEU A 207 7.77 -31.34 -11.54
N SER A 208 8.04 -31.72 -10.30
CA SER A 208 7.44 -32.93 -9.70
C SER A 208 6.89 -32.76 -8.28
N PRO A 209 6.12 -31.69 -7.97
CA PRO A 209 5.56 -31.53 -6.63
C PRO A 209 4.45 -32.54 -6.33
N ASP A 210 3.84 -33.11 -7.37
CA ASP A 210 2.79 -34.10 -7.32
C ASP A 210 3.31 -35.54 -7.24
N LEU A 211 4.60 -35.76 -7.49
CA LEU A 211 5.19 -37.10 -7.60
C LEU A 211 6.31 -37.36 -6.59
N ASN A 212 7.22 -36.40 -6.39
CA ASN A 212 8.46 -36.67 -5.67
C ASN A 212 8.97 -35.48 -4.83
N TRP A 213 8.91 -35.68 -3.51
CA TRP A 213 9.62 -34.90 -2.51
C TRP A 213 10.71 -35.78 -1.92
N PRO A 214 11.97 -35.64 -2.33
CA PRO A 214 13.02 -36.54 -1.89
C PRO A 214 13.25 -36.43 -0.37
N THR A 215 13.51 -37.55 0.29
CA THR A 215 13.76 -37.56 1.75
C THR A 215 14.94 -36.70 2.18
N SER A 216 15.87 -36.40 1.28
CA SER A 216 16.98 -35.46 1.47
C SER A 216 16.70 -34.04 1.00
N GLY A 217 15.47 -33.77 0.51
CA GLY A 217 15.05 -32.49 -0.06
C GLY A 217 14.68 -31.46 1.00
N TYR A 218 15.57 -31.20 1.95
CA TYR A 218 15.33 -30.22 3.00
C TYR A 218 16.62 -29.61 3.55
N ALA A 219 16.47 -28.45 4.19
CA ALA A 219 17.50 -27.83 5.02
C ALA A 219 16.90 -27.33 6.33
N ILE A 220 17.62 -27.54 7.41
CA ILE A 220 17.27 -27.05 8.75
C ILE A 220 18.02 -25.74 8.99
N LEU A 221 17.31 -24.73 9.51
CA LEU A 221 17.96 -23.48 9.90
C LEU A 221 18.99 -23.71 11.00
N GLU A 222 20.09 -22.99 10.92
CA GLU A 222 21.17 -23.08 11.89
C GLU A 222 20.66 -22.80 13.31
N GLY A 223 20.86 -23.76 14.20
CA GLY A 223 20.51 -23.66 15.63
C GLY A 223 19.08 -24.07 16.00
N GLY A 224 18.17 -24.37 15.05
CA GLY A 224 16.82 -24.85 15.34
C GLY A 224 15.95 -23.97 16.26
N VAL A 225 16.26 -22.69 16.34
CA VAL A 225 15.70 -21.75 17.32
C VAL A 225 14.77 -20.72 16.70
N ASP A 226 14.77 -20.61 15.35
CA ASP A 226 13.98 -19.63 14.65
C ASP A 226 12.93 -20.31 13.76
N LYS A 227 11.80 -19.68 13.61
CA LYS A 227 10.66 -20.21 12.85
C LYS A 227 10.62 -19.57 11.46
N ILE A 228 10.55 -20.35 10.41
CA ILE A 228 10.27 -19.83 9.05
C ILE A 228 8.86 -19.29 9.01
N THR A 229 8.73 -18.06 8.56
CA THR A 229 7.47 -17.31 8.47
C THR A 229 7.16 -16.84 7.07
N GLY A 230 8.11 -17.00 6.12
CA GLY A 230 7.89 -16.61 4.74
C GLY A 230 8.99 -17.06 3.80
N ILE A 231 8.63 -17.18 2.53
CA ILE A 231 9.53 -17.54 1.44
C ILE A 231 9.20 -16.62 0.26
N ASN A 232 10.24 -16.02 -0.35
CA ASN A 232 10.10 -15.22 -1.55
C ASN A 232 11.40 -15.27 -2.36
N GLU A 233 11.54 -14.48 -3.40
CA GLU A 233 12.74 -14.42 -4.21
C GLU A 233 13.39 -13.04 -4.20
N LEU A 234 14.68 -13.02 -4.53
CA LEU A 234 15.41 -11.83 -4.93
C LEU A 234 16.42 -12.21 -6.01
N TYR A 235 16.17 -11.81 -7.25
CA TYR A 235 16.89 -12.27 -8.44
C TYR A 235 16.89 -13.81 -8.58
N ASN A 236 18.05 -14.45 -8.45
CA ASN A 236 18.21 -15.90 -8.58
C ASN A 236 18.19 -16.64 -7.24
N TYR A 237 18.01 -15.93 -6.13
CA TYR A 237 18.04 -16.50 -4.79
C TYR A 237 16.62 -16.66 -4.25
N VAL A 238 16.43 -17.66 -3.40
CA VAL A 238 15.24 -17.78 -2.57
C VAL A 238 15.54 -17.12 -1.22
N ILE A 239 14.72 -16.17 -0.82
CA ILE A 239 14.82 -15.50 0.47
C ILE A 239 13.88 -16.18 1.44
N VAL A 240 14.43 -16.63 2.57
CA VAL A 240 13.70 -17.31 3.63
C VAL A 240 13.61 -16.37 4.82
N GLY A 241 12.42 -15.81 5.03
CA GLY A 241 12.10 -14.98 6.19
C GLY A 241 11.80 -15.86 7.40
N CYS A 242 12.45 -15.58 8.51
CA CYS A 242 12.19 -16.20 9.80
C CYS A 242 11.70 -15.16 10.79
N LEU A 243 11.20 -15.56 11.95
CA LEU A 243 10.64 -14.61 12.91
C LEU A 243 11.66 -13.55 13.35
N ASN A 244 12.93 -13.94 13.55
CA ASN A 244 13.99 -13.07 14.05
C ASN A 244 15.17 -12.90 13.10
N SER A 245 15.18 -13.59 11.96
CA SER A 245 16.31 -13.59 11.02
C SER A 245 15.85 -13.75 9.59
N VAL A 246 16.77 -13.53 8.64
CA VAL A 246 16.56 -13.76 7.22
C VAL A 246 17.71 -14.58 6.68
N TYR A 247 17.39 -15.58 5.88
CA TYR A 247 18.35 -16.43 5.18
C TYR A 247 18.17 -16.28 3.67
N MET A 248 19.21 -16.60 2.94
CA MET A 248 19.23 -16.67 1.50
C MET A 248 19.64 -18.10 1.09
N LEU A 249 18.83 -18.75 0.26
CA LEU A 249 19.19 -20.02 -0.35
C LEU A 249 19.95 -19.73 -1.62
N THR A 250 21.19 -20.18 -1.66
CA THR A 250 22.07 -20.12 -2.83
C THR A 250 22.04 -21.46 -3.57
N GLY A 251 22.59 -21.49 -4.79
CA GLY A 251 22.56 -22.68 -5.63
C GLY A 251 21.36 -22.71 -6.58
N ARG A 252 21.33 -23.65 -7.52
CA ARG A 252 20.27 -23.80 -8.53
C ARG A 252 19.67 -25.20 -8.58
N THR A 253 20.29 -26.15 -7.92
CA THR A 253 19.85 -27.56 -7.90
C THR A 253 19.88 -28.06 -6.48
N SER A 254 19.10 -29.09 -6.18
CA SER A 254 19.04 -29.73 -4.86
C SER A 254 20.42 -30.11 -4.30
N ALA A 255 21.35 -30.48 -5.17
CA ALA A 255 22.73 -30.84 -4.79
C ALA A 255 23.62 -29.63 -4.41
N THR A 256 23.23 -28.42 -4.82
CA THR A 256 24.00 -27.17 -4.61
C THR A 256 23.30 -26.19 -3.69
N PHE A 257 22.11 -26.49 -3.20
CA PHE A 257 21.38 -25.63 -2.29
C PHE A 257 22.12 -25.50 -0.96
N ALA A 258 22.35 -24.24 -0.55
CA ALA A 258 22.95 -23.90 0.74
C ALA A 258 22.25 -22.68 1.34
N LEU A 259 21.84 -22.78 2.60
CA LEU A 259 21.26 -21.67 3.34
C LEU A 259 22.37 -20.81 3.96
N VAL A 260 22.36 -19.53 3.65
CA VAL A 260 23.27 -18.53 4.21
C VAL A 260 22.47 -17.54 5.01
N LYS A 261 22.83 -17.33 6.29
CA LYS A 261 22.19 -16.33 7.14
C LYS A 261 22.65 -14.93 6.73
N VAL A 262 21.73 -14.09 6.32
CA VAL A 262 22.03 -12.74 5.80
C VAL A 262 21.66 -11.62 6.76
N ASN A 263 20.73 -11.87 7.69
CA ASN A 263 20.38 -10.93 8.75
C ASN A 263 20.00 -11.69 10.03
N SER A 264 20.45 -11.21 11.18
CA SER A 264 20.17 -11.78 12.51
C SER A 264 19.47 -10.82 13.47
N GLU A 265 19.15 -9.60 13.02
CA GLU A 265 18.60 -8.56 13.89
C GLU A 265 17.14 -8.24 13.56
N SER A 266 16.69 -8.64 12.38
CA SER A 266 15.36 -8.33 11.90
C SER A 266 14.81 -9.46 11.04
N GLY A 267 13.71 -10.03 11.46
CA GLY A 267 13.02 -11.10 10.75
C GLY A 267 11.83 -10.62 9.95
N CYS A 268 11.03 -11.57 9.48
CA CYS A 268 9.77 -11.40 8.77
C CYS A 268 8.63 -11.97 9.62
N THR A 269 7.49 -11.30 9.70
CA THR A 269 6.35 -11.80 10.48
C THR A 269 5.29 -12.48 9.62
N SER A 270 5.24 -12.20 8.32
CA SER A 270 4.21 -12.73 7.42
C SER A 270 4.77 -13.07 6.05
N HIS A 271 4.50 -14.31 5.60
CA HIS A 271 4.79 -14.77 4.24
C HIS A 271 4.17 -13.86 3.17
N TRP A 272 2.92 -13.51 3.36
CA TRP A 272 2.16 -12.72 2.37
C TRP A 272 2.55 -11.23 2.34
N SER A 273 3.33 -10.77 3.32
CA SER A 273 3.87 -9.40 3.31
C SER A 273 5.11 -9.25 2.42
N MET A 274 5.75 -10.37 2.06
CA MET A 274 6.97 -10.37 1.26
C MET A 274 6.67 -10.07 -0.20
N ILE A 275 7.24 -8.99 -0.72
CA ILE A 275 7.06 -8.53 -2.10
C ILE A 275 8.43 -8.26 -2.72
N THR A 276 8.66 -8.77 -3.93
CA THR A 276 9.88 -8.49 -4.67
C THR A 276 9.57 -7.55 -5.82
N HIS A 277 10.27 -6.42 -5.87
CA HIS A 277 10.19 -5.46 -6.97
C HIS A 277 11.47 -4.64 -7.11
N GLY A 278 11.87 -4.34 -8.36
CA GLY A 278 12.95 -3.40 -8.68
C GLY A 278 14.32 -3.77 -8.10
N GLY A 279 14.57 -5.07 -7.85
CA GLY A 279 15.82 -5.54 -7.24
C GLY A 279 15.85 -5.44 -5.72
N TYR A 280 14.69 -5.27 -5.11
CA TYR A 280 14.49 -5.25 -3.66
C TYR A 280 13.46 -6.29 -3.25
N VAL A 281 13.58 -6.80 -2.03
CA VAL A 281 12.54 -7.54 -1.35
C VAL A 281 12.06 -6.74 -0.15
N TYR A 282 10.75 -6.63 0.02
CA TYR A 282 10.07 -5.88 1.08
C TYR A 282 9.31 -6.85 1.95
N TRP A 283 9.25 -6.62 3.26
CA TRP A 283 8.46 -7.46 4.17
C TRP A 283 8.09 -6.73 5.45
N ALA A 284 7.06 -7.22 6.13
CA ALA A 284 6.69 -6.77 7.46
C ALA A 284 7.52 -7.48 8.53
N ASN A 285 7.88 -6.74 9.58
CA ASN A 285 8.41 -7.29 10.82
C ASN A 285 7.57 -6.82 12.01
N GLY A 286 7.95 -7.23 13.24
CA GLY A 286 7.21 -6.89 14.46
C GLY A 286 7.09 -5.39 14.76
N THR A 287 7.87 -4.53 14.09
CA THR A 287 7.92 -3.09 14.36
C THR A 287 7.60 -2.21 13.17
N GLY A 288 7.36 -2.79 11.99
CA GLY A 288 7.07 -2.05 10.77
C GLY A 288 7.47 -2.81 9.52
N PHE A 289 8.09 -2.13 8.55
CA PHE A 289 8.51 -2.73 7.29
C PHE A 289 10.00 -2.60 7.06
N GLN A 290 10.55 -3.61 6.43
CA GLN A 290 11.95 -3.73 6.06
C GLN A 290 12.09 -3.81 4.54
N ILE A 291 13.27 -3.46 4.06
CA ILE A 291 13.67 -3.59 2.67
C ILE A 291 15.04 -4.25 2.62
N GLY A 292 15.19 -5.24 1.75
CA GLY A 292 16.44 -5.97 1.51
C GLY A 292 16.90 -5.81 0.07
N LYS A 293 18.21 -5.66 -0.12
CA LYS A 293 18.88 -5.67 -1.42
C LYS A 293 20.14 -6.51 -1.36
N LEU A 294 20.53 -7.13 -2.47
CA LEU A 294 21.82 -7.82 -2.54
C LEU A 294 22.96 -6.82 -2.42
N ARG A 295 24.02 -7.21 -1.71
CA ARG A 295 25.29 -6.49 -1.71
C ARG A 295 25.96 -6.60 -3.09
N ALA A 296 26.88 -5.69 -3.38
CA ALA A 296 27.66 -5.76 -4.60
C ALA A 296 28.48 -7.06 -4.66
N ALA A 297 28.76 -7.54 -5.86
CA ALA A 297 29.13 -8.90 -6.30
C ALA A 297 30.26 -9.68 -5.58
N GLU A 298 30.86 -9.18 -4.52
CA GLU A 298 31.96 -9.86 -3.80
C GLU A 298 31.55 -10.50 -2.47
N ASP A 299 30.32 -10.19 -1.99
CA ASP A 299 29.77 -10.75 -0.74
C ASP A 299 28.39 -11.37 -1.02
N ASP A 300 28.24 -12.66 -0.82
CA ASP A 300 26.95 -13.37 -0.85
C ASP A 300 26.05 -12.92 0.33
N GLY A 301 25.79 -11.63 0.43
CA GLY A 301 25.06 -10.99 1.51
C GLY A 301 23.94 -10.09 1.03
N MET A 302 23.08 -9.71 1.97
CA MET A 302 21.98 -8.78 1.75
C MET A 302 22.05 -7.65 2.76
N ASP A 303 21.89 -6.41 2.27
CA ASP A 303 21.68 -5.25 3.14
C ASP A 303 20.20 -5.17 3.49
N VAL A 304 19.89 -5.06 4.76
CA VAL A 304 18.52 -4.90 5.27
C VAL A 304 18.40 -3.56 5.96
N GLU A 305 17.39 -2.79 5.58
CA GLU A 305 17.13 -1.46 6.12
C GLU A 305 15.67 -1.34 6.61
N TYR A 306 15.46 -0.55 7.67
CA TYR A 306 14.14 -0.22 8.17
C TYR A 306 13.53 0.93 7.36
N MET A 307 12.38 0.71 6.73
CA MET A 307 11.76 1.69 5.83
C MET A 307 10.58 2.45 6.44
N SER A 308 10.17 2.10 7.66
CA SER A 308 8.97 2.66 8.29
C SER A 308 9.24 3.86 9.19
N PHE A 309 10.42 4.44 9.15
CA PHE A 309 10.84 5.52 10.05
C PHE A 309 9.87 6.71 10.04
N ASN A 310 9.35 7.07 8.86
CA ASN A 310 8.43 8.18 8.70
C ASN A 310 7.00 7.89 9.19
N MET A 311 6.65 6.63 9.47
CA MET A 311 5.30 6.19 9.82
C MET A 311 5.22 5.52 11.20
N GLN A 312 6.13 5.87 12.10
CA GLN A 312 6.28 5.19 13.40
C GLN A 312 5.03 5.24 14.27
N THR A 313 4.34 6.37 14.31
CA THR A 313 3.13 6.52 15.13
C THR A 313 2.01 5.61 14.63
N THR A 314 1.83 5.54 13.31
CA THR A 314 0.80 4.67 12.72
C THR A 314 1.17 3.19 12.85
N PHE A 315 2.45 2.84 12.74
CA PHE A 315 2.90 1.45 12.91
C PHE A 315 2.88 0.97 14.36
N ALA A 316 3.01 1.89 15.32
CA ALA A 316 2.83 1.55 16.74
C ALA A 316 1.40 1.08 17.07
N ASP A 317 0.42 1.42 16.22
CA ASP A 317 -0.96 0.97 16.37
C ASP A 317 -1.24 -0.42 15.76
N ILE A 318 -0.24 -1.07 15.13
CA ILE A 318 -0.40 -2.43 14.59
C ILE A 318 -0.66 -3.40 15.74
N VAL A 319 -1.73 -4.17 15.60
CA VAL A 319 -2.16 -5.09 16.66
C VAL A 319 -1.24 -6.29 16.73
N ASP A 320 -0.67 -6.53 17.89
CA ASP A 320 0.07 -7.77 18.17
C ASP A 320 -0.84 -8.99 17.95
N GLY A 321 -0.26 -10.06 17.36
CA GLY A 321 -1.01 -11.27 17.02
C GLY A 321 -1.75 -11.23 15.68
N TYR A 322 -1.67 -10.11 14.93
CA TYR A 322 -2.15 -10.00 13.55
C TYR A 322 -1.04 -9.70 12.54
N GLN A 323 0.19 -9.68 12.98
CA GLN A 323 1.34 -9.40 12.13
C GLN A 323 1.62 -10.53 11.15
N ASP A 324 1.28 -11.77 11.49
CA ASP A 324 1.44 -12.97 10.67
C ASP A 324 0.47 -13.05 9.48
N ILE A 325 -0.59 -12.24 9.48
CA ILE A 325 -1.58 -12.19 8.40
C ILE A 325 -1.47 -10.94 7.51
N ILE A 326 -0.50 -10.06 7.75
CA ILE A 326 -0.25 -8.91 6.88
C ILE A 326 -0.01 -9.41 5.45
N GLN A 327 -0.80 -8.93 4.51
CA GLN A 327 -0.69 -9.25 3.09
C GLN A 327 -0.38 -8.00 2.30
N GLY A 328 0.51 -8.14 1.30
CA GLY A 328 0.85 -7.06 0.40
C GLY A 328 0.68 -7.45 -1.06
N ALA A 329 0.61 -6.44 -1.92
CA ALA A 329 0.61 -6.57 -3.36
C ALA A 329 1.31 -5.36 -4.01
N TYR A 330 1.94 -5.58 -5.15
CA TYR A 330 2.58 -4.54 -5.95
C TYR A 330 1.74 -4.25 -7.19
N ASP A 331 1.51 -2.96 -7.46
CA ASP A 331 0.81 -2.45 -8.64
C ASP A 331 1.85 -1.78 -9.55
N ASP A 332 2.08 -2.37 -10.74
CA ASP A 332 3.07 -1.86 -11.69
C ASP A 332 2.59 -0.61 -12.42
N GLU A 333 1.29 -0.41 -12.59
CA GLU A 333 0.75 0.78 -13.23
C GLU A 333 0.94 2.02 -12.34
N LYS A 334 0.58 1.92 -11.07
CA LYS A 334 0.74 2.99 -10.09
C LYS A 334 2.14 3.05 -9.48
N LYS A 335 2.95 2.00 -9.65
CA LYS A 335 4.27 1.85 -9.01
C LYS A 335 4.18 1.99 -7.49
N GLN A 336 3.22 1.30 -6.91
CA GLN A 336 2.93 1.33 -5.47
C GLN A 336 2.87 -0.08 -4.90
N ILE A 337 3.29 -0.21 -3.66
CA ILE A 337 3.10 -1.41 -2.86
C ILE A 337 2.02 -1.11 -1.83
N TYR A 338 1.10 -2.04 -1.69
CA TYR A 338 -0.01 -1.98 -0.74
C TYR A 338 0.15 -3.06 0.32
N TRP A 339 -0.17 -2.75 1.60
CA TRP A 339 -0.23 -3.74 2.67
C TRP A 339 -1.49 -3.58 3.50
N CYS A 340 -2.23 -4.69 3.66
CA CYS A 340 -3.39 -4.78 4.55
C CYS A 340 -2.95 -4.91 5.99
N ILE A 341 -3.40 -4.01 6.87
CA ILE A 341 -2.96 -3.96 8.26
C ILE A 341 -4.15 -3.74 9.18
N LYS A 342 -4.13 -4.45 10.31
CA LYS A 342 -5.07 -4.25 11.40
C LYS A 342 -4.48 -3.30 12.43
N THR A 343 -5.23 -2.26 12.77
CA THR A 343 -4.82 -1.28 13.75
C THR A 343 -5.83 -1.10 14.88
N GLY A 344 -5.34 -0.75 16.06
CA GLY A 344 -6.19 -0.46 17.23
C GLY A 344 -7.07 -1.63 17.65
N SER A 345 -8.30 -1.36 18.06
CA SER A 345 -9.26 -2.37 18.54
C SER A 345 -10.18 -2.95 17.47
N ASN A 346 -9.90 -2.71 16.19
CA ASN A 346 -10.73 -3.23 15.10
C ASN A 346 -10.69 -4.77 15.07
N SER A 347 -11.76 -5.39 14.59
CA SER A 347 -11.83 -6.86 14.46
C SER A 347 -11.14 -7.37 13.19
N HIS A 348 -11.01 -6.53 12.17
CA HIS A 348 -10.46 -6.83 10.84
C HIS A 348 -9.38 -5.83 10.45
N PRO A 349 -8.52 -6.14 9.46
CA PRO A 349 -7.65 -5.16 8.84
C PRO A 349 -8.46 -3.96 8.33
N ASP A 350 -8.14 -2.79 8.83
CA ASP A 350 -8.89 -1.55 8.64
C ASP A 350 -8.15 -0.50 7.81
N LYS A 351 -6.88 -0.76 7.54
CA LYS A 351 -6.02 0.13 6.75
C LYS A 351 -5.28 -0.63 5.66
N LEU A 352 -5.16 0.02 4.51
CA LEU A 352 -4.29 -0.40 3.41
C LEU A 352 -3.19 0.65 3.26
N PHE A 353 -1.98 0.34 3.73
CA PHE A 353 -0.82 1.23 3.63
C PHE A 353 -0.27 1.25 2.22
N ILE A 354 0.25 2.42 1.82
CA ILE A 354 0.68 2.69 0.46
C ILE A 354 2.10 3.22 0.45
N TYR A 355 2.98 2.50 -0.22
CA TYR A 355 4.38 2.87 -0.41
C TYR A 355 4.66 3.15 -1.89
N SER A 356 5.24 4.30 -2.22
CA SER A 356 5.57 4.68 -3.59
C SER A 356 6.97 4.24 -3.97
N THR A 357 7.09 3.32 -4.92
CA THR A 357 8.40 2.84 -5.40
C THR A 357 9.07 3.84 -6.35
N VAL A 358 8.31 4.66 -7.06
CA VAL A 358 8.85 5.70 -7.97
C VAL A 358 9.51 6.83 -7.22
N ARG A 359 8.92 7.24 -6.10
CA ARG A 359 9.40 8.37 -5.31
C ARG A 359 10.46 7.97 -4.30
N SER A 360 10.47 6.71 -3.91
CA SER A 360 11.46 6.20 -2.96
C SER A 360 12.83 6.00 -3.61
N ARG A 361 13.88 6.28 -2.84
CA ARG A 361 15.27 6.19 -3.28
C ARG A 361 16.13 5.42 -2.28
N PRO A 362 15.85 4.12 -2.09
CA PRO A 362 16.51 3.34 -1.04
C PRO A 362 18.03 3.21 -1.20
N ALA A 363 18.56 3.37 -2.42
CA ALA A 363 20.01 3.33 -2.66
C ALA A 363 20.77 4.61 -2.23
N GLN A 364 20.06 5.69 -1.88
CA GLN A 364 20.70 6.92 -1.41
C GLN A 364 21.10 6.78 0.06
N LEU A 365 22.25 7.36 0.40
CA LEU A 365 22.69 7.44 1.79
C LEU A 365 21.66 8.24 2.61
N PRO A 366 21.40 7.86 3.88
CA PRO A 366 20.53 8.62 4.76
C PRO A 366 21.11 10.02 4.98
N PRO A 367 20.27 11.04 5.15
CA PRO A 367 20.73 12.34 5.57
C PRO A 367 21.37 12.21 6.97
N GLU A 368 22.53 12.82 7.17
CA GLU A 368 23.21 12.78 8.47
C GLU A 368 22.39 13.44 9.58
N PHE A 369 21.54 14.40 9.20
CA PHE A 369 20.63 15.13 10.12
C PHE A 369 19.33 15.45 9.42
N GLY A 370 18.22 14.94 9.94
CA GLY A 370 16.88 15.31 9.47
C GLY A 370 15.98 14.11 9.17
N PRO A 371 14.75 14.34 8.67
CA PRO A 371 13.81 13.27 8.34
C PRO A 371 14.34 12.43 7.18
N ASP A 372 14.11 11.12 7.26
CA ASP A 372 14.47 10.20 6.19
C ASP A 372 13.52 10.37 4.99
N LEU A 373 14.02 10.92 3.91
CA LEU A 373 13.28 11.18 2.68
C LEU A 373 13.46 10.07 1.63
N ARG A 374 14.20 9.01 1.93
CA ARG A 374 14.45 7.89 1.01
C ARG A 374 13.21 7.03 0.79
N TYR A 375 12.35 6.91 1.80
CA TYR A 375 11.17 6.06 1.81
C TYR A 375 9.91 6.90 1.81
N VAL A 376 9.14 6.81 0.72
CA VAL A 376 7.98 7.68 0.49
C VAL A 376 6.69 6.89 0.68
N TRP A 377 5.96 7.23 1.73
CA TRP A 377 4.64 6.69 2.03
C TRP A 377 3.56 7.67 1.59
N ALA A 378 2.55 7.19 0.87
CA ALA A 378 1.39 8.02 0.50
C ALA A 378 0.34 8.12 1.62
N GLY A 379 0.54 7.38 2.71
CA GLY A 379 -0.42 7.24 3.80
C GLY A 379 -1.15 5.92 3.73
N TYR A 380 -2.46 5.93 3.93
CA TYR A 380 -3.26 4.70 3.92
C TYR A 380 -4.69 4.94 3.41
N TYR A 381 -5.31 3.88 2.87
CA TYR A 381 -6.74 3.85 2.64
C TYR A 381 -7.49 3.37 3.88
N SER A 382 -8.71 3.86 4.03
CA SER A 382 -9.65 3.46 5.07
C SER A 382 -11.09 3.45 4.53
N GLY A 383 -12.04 2.96 5.33
CA GLY A 383 -13.47 2.91 4.98
C GLY A 383 -13.93 1.55 4.43
N LEU A 384 -13.00 0.62 4.21
CA LEU A 384 -13.24 -0.77 3.86
C LEU A 384 -12.56 -1.69 4.87
N ASN A 385 -12.98 -2.95 4.93
CA ASN A 385 -12.24 -4.01 5.62
C ASN A 385 -11.28 -4.64 4.60
N PHE A 386 -9.98 -4.44 4.81
CA PHE A 386 -8.93 -4.85 3.87
C PHE A 386 -8.37 -6.21 4.27
N ASN A 387 -9.20 -7.26 4.24
CA ASN A 387 -8.79 -8.59 4.71
C ASN A 387 -7.83 -9.29 3.74
N SER A 388 -7.89 -8.97 2.45
CA SER A 388 -6.95 -9.44 1.46
C SER A 388 -6.71 -8.34 0.42
N VAL A 389 -5.49 -8.27 -0.11
CA VAL A 389 -5.12 -7.42 -1.24
C VAL A 389 -4.44 -8.25 -2.31
N SER A 390 -4.78 -8.04 -3.56
CA SER A 390 -4.11 -8.64 -4.71
C SER A 390 -4.11 -7.67 -5.90
N VAL A 391 -3.08 -7.75 -6.71
CA VAL A 391 -3.02 -7.07 -8.00
C VAL A 391 -3.03 -8.15 -9.07
N THR A 392 -3.87 -7.99 -10.06
CA THR A 392 -4.02 -8.95 -11.16
C THR A 392 -4.23 -8.19 -12.45
N GLU A 393 -3.73 -8.73 -13.54
CA GLU A 393 -3.95 -8.14 -14.86
C GLU A 393 -5.39 -8.37 -15.36
N ASP A 394 -5.97 -7.35 -15.96
CA ASP A 394 -7.21 -7.44 -16.72
C ASP A 394 -6.99 -8.13 -18.08
N ALA A 395 -8.05 -8.21 -18.89
CA ALA A 395 -7.97 -8.81 -20.23
C ALA A 395 -7.02 -8.06 -21.19
N ASN A 396 -6.71 -6.79 -20.90
CA ASN A 396 -5.85 -5.93 -21.70
C ASN A 396 -4.39 -5.89 -21.19
N GLY A 397 -4.08 -6.64 -20.12
CA GLY A 397 -2.77 -6.63 -19.46
C GLY A 397 -2.56 -5.41 -18.55
N LYS A 398 -3.64 -4.76 -18.11
CA LYS A 398 -3.60 -3.65 -17.18
C LYS A 398 -3.78 -4.17 -15.76
N ASP A 399 -2.97 -3.68 -14.83
CA ASP A 399 -3.07 -4.02 -13.41
C ASP A 399 -4.38 -3.53 -12.80
N GLU A 400 -5.07 -4.42 -12.11
CA GLU A 400 -6.27 -4.13 -11.32
C GLU A 400 -6.00 -4.47 -9.85
N LEU A 401 -6.15 -3.47 -8.98
CA LEU A 401 -6.08 -3.67 -7.53
C LEU A 401 -7.40 -4.21 -7.01
N HIS A 402 -7.34 -5.36 -6.34
CA HIS A 402 -8.48 -6.01 -5.71
C HIS A 402 -8.33 -6.06 -4.20
N ILE A 403 -9.45 -5.89 -3.52
CA ILE A 403 -9.57 -6.06 -2.07
C ILE A 403 -10.69 -7.05 -1.80
N VAL A 404 -10.45 -7.99 -0.89
CA VAL A 404 -11.51 -8.86 -0.38
C VAL A 404 -11.78 -8.49 1.07
N ASP A 405 -13.05 -8.25 1.39
CA ASP A 405 -13.47 -7.93 2.76
C ASP A 405 -13.73 -9.21 3.60
N ASP A 406 -14.09 -9.02 4.86
CA ASP A 406 -14.40 -10.09 5.81
C ASP A 406 -15.64 -10.90 5.47
N ALA A 407 -16.53 -10.35 4.64
CA ALA A 407 -17.70 -11.07 4.12
C ALA A 407 -17.41 -11.88 2.85
N GLY A 408 -16.17 -11.84 2.36
CA GLY A 408 -15.77 -12.50 1.10
C GLY A 408 -16.24 -11.76 -0.15
N VAL A 409 -16.52 -10.46 -0.04
CA VAL A 409 -16.83 -9.62 -1.21
C VAL A 409 -15.53 -9.16 -1.83
N ASP A 410 -15.35 -9.44 -3.11
CA ASP A 410 -14.22 -8.97 -3.93
C ASP A 410 -14.57 -7.61 -4.55
N TYR A 411 -13.71 -6.61 -4.35
CA TYR A 411 -13.87 -5.26 -4.86
C TYR A 411 -12.73 -4.90 -5.80
N PHE A 412 -13.07 -4.35 -6.96
CA PHE A 412 -12.15 -3.57 -7.78
C PHE A 412 -11.92 -2.22 -7.13
N MET A 413 -10.68 -1.83 -6.98
CA MET A 413 -10.31 -0.51 -6.50
C MET A 413 -10.09 0.47 -7.68
N HIS A 414 -10.04 1.76 -7.36
CA HIS A 414 -9.79 2.83 -8.32
C HIS A 414 -10.82 2.93 -9.46
N THR A 415 -12.00 2.39 -9.21
CA THR A 415 -13.16 2.62 -10.06
C THR A 415 -13.79 3.93 -9.61
N GLU A 416 -14.40 4.71 -10.40
CA GLU A 416 -15.12 5.95 -10.05
C GLU A 416 -15.01 6.42 -8.55
N TYR A 417 -15.88 7.30 -8.08
CA TYR A 417 -15.64 8.06 -6.84
C TYR A 417 -16.28 7.48 -5.57
N LYS A 418 -17.00 6.37 -5.65
CA LYS A 418 -17.74 5.81 -4.50
C LYS A 418 -17.28 4.41 -4.15
N ASP A 419 -17.22 4.14 -2.87
CA ASP A 419 -16.93 2.80 -2.35
C ASP A 419 -18.17 1.89 -2.35
N LYS A 420 -17.90 0.59 -2.40
CA LYS A 420 -18.91 -0.49 -2.26
C LYS A 420 -20.02 -0.43 -3.29
N ARG A 421 -19.76 0.10 -4.47
CA ARG A 421 -20.76 0.14 -5.53
C ARG A 421 -21.14 -1.29 -5.96
N ALA A 422 -22.43 -1.49 -6.18
CA ALA A 422 -22.92 -2.70 -6.81
C ALA A 422 -22.50 -2.78 -8.28
N VAL A 423 -22.53 -3.96 -8.87
CA VAL A 423 -22.20 -4.17 -10.29
C VAL A 423 -23.12 -3.32 -11.16
N GLY A 424 -22.54 -2.49 -12.03
CA GLY A 424 -23.29 -1.64 -12.95
C GLY A 424 -24.08 -0.48 -12.31
N VAL A 425 -23.86 -0.19 -11.01
CA VAL A 425 -24.56 0.87 -10.29
C VAL A 425 -23.57 1.95 -9.86
N LEU A 426 -23.96 3.22 -10.00
CA LEU A 426 -23.13 4.37 -9.61
C LEU A 426 -23.29 4.79 -8.13
N THR A 427 -24.31 4.27 -7.45
CA THR A 427 -24.56 4.58 -6.05
C THR A 427 -23.67 3.74 -5.12
N GLY A 428 -23.11 4.36 -4.10
CA GLY A 428 -22.22 3.71 -3.12
C GLY A 428 -21.99 4.62 -1.91
N THR A 429 -21.01 4.29 -1.10
CA THR A 429 -20.59 5.10 0.04
C THR A 429 -19.54 6.12 -0.41
N ASP A 430 -19.61 7.36 0.06
CA ASP A 430 -18.63 8.38 -0.26
C ASP A 430 -17.25 8.02 0.31
N VAL A 431 -16.21 8.28 -0.47
CA VAL A 431 -14.82 8.10 -0.04
C VAL A 431 -14.41 9.32 0.77
N ALA A 432 -14.37 9.19 2.09
CA ALA A 432 -13.92 10.26 2.95
C ALA A 432 -12.39 10.39 2.89
N PHE A 433 -11.87 11.59 2.72
CA PHE A 433 -10.44 11.86 2.74
C PHE A 433 -10.05 12.84 3.85
N GLU A 434 -8.79 12.77 4.29
CA GLU A 434 -8.21 13.70 5.25
C GLU A 434 -6.73 13.95 4.92
N ILE A 435 -6.34 15.23 4.87
CA ILE A 435 -4.93 15.66 4.88
C ILE A 435 -4.70 16.52 6.12
N ARG A 436 -3.57 16.29 6.79
CA ARG A 436 -3.01 17.22 7.77
C ARG A 436 -1.64 17.69 7.32
N THR A 437 -1.48 18.98 7.19
CA THR A 437 -0.16 19.54 6.88
C THR A 437 0.81 19.32 8.04
N ARG A 438 2.09 19.58 7.82
CA ARG A 438 3.04 19.69 8.93
C ARG A 438 2.68 20.88 9.83
N ALA A 439 3.23 20.93 11.04
CA ALA A 439 3.15 22.11 11.87
C ALA A 439 4.07 23.21 11.33
N GLU A 440 3.49 24.33 10.93
CA GLU A 440 4.25 25.51 10.56
C GLU A 440 4.61 26.33 11.81
N THR A 441 5.90 26.57 11.98
CA THR A 441 6.46 27.39 13.07
C THR A 441 7.11 28.64 12.49
N PHE A 442 7.10 29.73 13.25
CA PHE A 442 7.41 31.06 12.74
C PHE A 442 8.82 31.58 13.10
N GLY A 443 9.78 30.70 13.31
CA GLY A 443 11.18 31.10 13.48
C GLY A 443 11.80 30.75 14.82
N GLY A 444 11.37 29.66 15.45
CA GLY A 444 12.00 29.09 16.63
C GLY A 444 11.11 29.07 17.88
N ARG A 445 11.63 28.48 18.96
CA ARG A 445 10.90 28.36 20.22
C ARG A 445 10.56 29.75 20.79
N GLY A 446 9.31 29.95 21.12
CA GLY A 446 8.83 31.20 21.76
C GLY A 446 8.48 32.34 20.79
N VAL A 447 8.65 32.16 19.48
CA VAL A 447 8.24 33.15 18.49
C VAL A 447 6.79 32.94 18.11
N THR A 448 5.95 33.95 18.35
CA THR A 448 4.56 33.95 17.89
C THR A 448 4.41 34.70 16.59
N ALA A 449 3.43 34.30 15.80
CA ALA A 449 3.02 35.05 14.63
C ALA A 449 1.50 35.15 14.58
N ARG A 450 1.01 36.18 13.92
CA ARG A 450 -0.41 36.27 13.55
C ARG A 450 -0.55 35.78 12.13
N VAL A 451 -1.17 34.61 11.96
CA VAL A 451 -1.55 34.09 10.63
C VAL A 451 -2.78 34.86 10.17
N MET A 452 -2.65 35.52 9.04
CA MET A 452 -3.67 36.40 8.48
C MET A 452 -4.56 35.64 7.50
N GLU A 453 -3.93 34.96 6.58
CA GLU A 453 -4.60 34.34 5.44
C GLU A 453 -3.91 33.02 5.08
N TRP A 454 -4.69 32.07 4.60
CA TRP A 454 -4.22 30.79 4.10
C TRP A 454 -4.89 30.47 2.77
N PHE A 455 -4.13 29.97 1.81
CA PHE A 455 -4.56 29.73 0.44
C PHE A 455 -4.15 28.33 0.03
N PRO A 456 -5.08 27.35 0.04
CA PRO A 456 -4.81 26.01 -0.48
C PRO A 456 -4.71 26.04 -1.99
N THR A 457 -3.81 25.24 -2.55
CA THR A 457 -3.72 24.96 -3.97
C THR A 457 -4.17 23.53 -4.24
N LEU A 458 -5.33 23.40 -4.86
CA LEU A 458 -5.95 22.13 -5.22
C LEU A 458 -6.28 22.14 -6.71
N TYR A 459 -5.94 21.04 -7.39
CA TYR A 459 -6.54 20.73 -8.68
C TYR A 459 -7.78 19.90 -8.41
N GLN A 460 -8.90 20.35 -8.94
CA GLN A 460 -10.17 19.68 -8.76
C GLN A 460 -10.64 19.09 -10.09
N LYS A 461 -11.12 17.85 -10.06
CA LYS A 461 -11.68 17.18 -11.25
C LYS A 461 -13.19 17.35 -11.35
N HIS A 462 -13.89 17.55 -10.23
CA HIS A 462 -15.36 17.64 -10.15
C HIS A 462 -15.82 18.72 -9.16
N ASN A 463 -17.12 18.97 -9.11
CA ASN A 463 -17.77 19.93 -8.20
C ASN A 463 -17.81 19.40 -6.75
N SER A 464 -16.67 19.15 -6.16
CA SER A 464 -16.55 18.67 -4.80
C SER A 464 -16.33 19.82 -3.82
N GLY A 465 -16.78 19.64 -2.58
CA GLY A 465 -16.47 20.53 -1.47
C GLY A 465 -15.52 19.88 -0.50
N TYR A 466 -14.80 20.68 0.24
CA TYR A 466 -14.00 20.22 1.35
C TYR A 466 -14.08 21.19 2.53
N THR A 467 -13.82 20.67 3.70
CA THR A 467 -13.77 21.46 4.92
C THR A 467 -12.34 21.73 5.32
N VAL A 468 -12.07 22.92 5.82
CA VAL A 468 -10.76 23.30 6.35
C VAL A 468 -10.92 23.74 7.80
N GLN A 469 -10.07 23.18 8.65
CA GLN A 469 -9.94 23.54 10.05
C GLN A 469 -8.46 23.61 10.42
N PHE A 470 -8.09 24.36 11.41
CA PHE A 470 -6.72 24.50 11.84
C PHE A 470 -6.54 24.01 13.26
N LEU A 471 -5.49 23.25 13.51
CA LEU A 471 -5.03 22.95 14.86
C LEU A 471 -3.96 23.97 15.24
N VAL A 472 -4.28 24.80 16.20
CA VAL A 472 -3.43 25.89 16.68
C VAL A 472 -2.73 25.44 17.96
N ASP A 473 -1.41 25.59 18.00
CA ASP A 473 -0.54 25.23 19.12
C ASP A 473 -0.73 23.78 19.62
N ASN A 474 -1.09 22.88 18.69
CA ASN A 474 -1.39 21.45 18.91
C ASN A 474 -2.56 21.16 19.87
N THR A 475 -3.35 22.13 20.23
CA THR A 475 -4.42 21.96 21.24
C THR A 475 -5.76 22.54 20.84
N GLU A 476 -5.79 23.65 20.12
CA GLU A 476 -7.02 24.38 19.80
C GLU A 476 -7.44 24.21 18.36
N LEU A 477 -8.65 23.71 18.10
CA LEU A 477 -9.26 23.71 16.78
C LEU A 477 -9.83 25.10 16.45
N PHE A 478 -9.38 25.69 15.34
CA PHE A 478 -9.80 27.00 14.88
C PHE A 478 -10.09 27.03 13.37
N PRO A 479 -11.19 27.62 12.90
CA PRO A 479 -12.34 28.02 13.73
C PRO A 479 -13.00 26.81 14.39
N ALA A 480 -13.82 27.04 15.42
CA ALA A 480 -14.51 25.95 16.13
C ALA A 480 -15.35 25.08 15.19
N ASN A 481 -15.99 25.69 14.19
CA ASN A 481 -16.66 25.00 13.10
C ASN A 481 -15.77 25.04 11.84
N PRO A 482 -15.60 23.89 11.13
CA PRO A 482 -14.84 23.85 9.89
C PRO A 482 -15.36 24.86 8.84
N VAL A 483 -14.46 25.44 8.07
CA VAL A 483 -14.82 26.32 6.95
C VAL A 483 -15.11 25.44 5.74
N ASN A 484 -16.32 25.52 5.21
CA ASN A 484 -16.68 24.86 3.97
C ASN A 484 -16.13 25.65 2.78
N VAL A 485 -15.33 24.97 1.95
CA VAL A 485 -14.81 25.51 0.70
C VAL A 485 -15.47 24.72 -0.43
N LYS A 486 -16.35 25.39 -1.16
CA LYS A 486 -17.06 24.80 -2.31
C LYS A 486 -16.63 25.47 -3.59
N PHE A 487 -16.50 24.68 -4.62
CA PHE A 487 -16.36 25.18 -5.97
C PHE A 487 -17.74 25.68 -6.45
N THR A 488 -17.83 26.96 -6.80
CA THR A 488 -19.03 27.54 -7.38
C THR A 488 -18.73 27.95 -8.82
N GLY A 489 -18.71 27.02 -9.74
CA GLY A 489 -18.51 27.34 -11.15
C GLY A 489 -18.72 26.12 -12.03
N ASN A 490 -19.42 26.31 -13.14
CA ASN A 490 -19.44 25.32 -14.20
C ASN A 490 -18.06 25.28 -14.84
N ILE A 491 -17.28 24.24 -14.54
CA ILE A 491 -16.01 24.02 -15.20
C ILE A 491 -16.30 23.14 -16.40
N PRO A 492 -16.08 23.62 -17.63
CA PRO A 492 -16.20 22.76 -18.78
C PRO A 492 -15.06 21.75 -18.76
N PHE A 493 -15.38 20.49 -18.51
CA PHE A 493 -14.44 19.40 -18.68
C PHE A 493 -14.56 18.83 -20.09
N TRP A 494 -13.44 18.39 -20.63
CA TRP A 494 -13.44 17.46 -21.73
C TRP A 494 -13.96 16.12 -21.22
N ASN A 495 -15.10 15.70 -21.71
CA ASN A 495 -15.67 14.38 -21.38
C ASN A 495 -14.91 13.32 -22.17
N ASP A 496 -14.26 12.39 -21.49
CA ASP A 496 -13.63 11.19 -22.04
C ASP A 496 -14.64 10.07 -22.38
N GLY A 497 -15.94 10.40 -22.38
CA GLY A 497 -17.02 9.50 -22.78
C GLY A 497 -17.73 8.77 -21.64
N GLY A 498 -17.38 9.05 -20.37
CA GLY A 498 -17.92 8.33 -19.20
C GLY A 498 -19.14 8.97 -18.52
N ASP A 499 -19.40 10.29 -18.69
CA ASP A 499 -20.50 10.95 -18.01
C ASP A 499 -21.66 11.29 -18.98
N PRO A 500 -22.83 10.65 -18.84
CA PRO A 500 -23.99 10.90 -19.73
C PRO A 500 -24.64 12.26 -19.51
N LEU A 501 -24.22 13.05 -18.52
CA LEU A 501 -24.81 14.35 -18.19
C LEU A 501 -24.10 15.55 -18.83
N ILE A 502 -22.94 15.35 -19.46
CA ILE A 502 -22.19 16.43 -20.12
C ILE A 502 -22.08 16.15 -21.62
N THR A 503 -23.06 16.55 -22.37
CA THR A 503 -22.99 16.58 -23.84
C THR A 503 -22.28 17.85 -24.30
N THR A 504 -20.99 17.77 -24.61
CA THR A 504 -20.26 18.87 -25.26
C THR A 504 -19.98 18.50 -26.70
N GLU A 505 -20.51 19.30 -27.64
CA GLU A 505 -20.20 19.13 -29.06
C GLU A 505 -18.79 19.60 -29.40
N TRP A 506 -18.09 18.86 -30.26
CA TRP A 506 -16.81 19.27 -30.83
C TRP A 506 -16.89 20.67 -31.44
N GLY A 507 -16.09 21.60 -30.97
CA GLY A 507 -15.96 22.94 -31.49
C GLY A 507 -16.45 24.06 -30.58
N SER A 508 -17.09 23.76 -29.44
CA SER A 508 -17.58 24.77 -28.49
C SER A 508 -16.79 24.80 -27.16
N THR A 509 -15.82 23.91 -26.96
CA THR A 509 -15.08 23.78 -25.71
C THR A 509 -13.74 24.52 -25.76
N ILE A 510 -13.58 25.46 -24.86
CA ILE A 510 -12.29 26.07 -24.56
C ILE A 510 -11.43 24.99 -23.86
N TRP A 511 -10.20 24.80 -24.30
CA TRP A 511 -9.22 23.96 -23.62
C TRP A 511 -9.06 24.46 -22.19
N ALA A 512 -9.69 23.80 -21.22
CA ALA A 512 -9.61 24.20 -19.84
C ALA A 512 -8.31 23.66 -19.26
N VAL A 513 -7.44 24.54 -18.85
CA VAL A 513 -6.37 24.26 -17.88
C VAL A 513 -7.06 23.69 -16.63
N LYS A 514 -6.52 22.61 -16.05
CA LYS A 514 -7.04 22.04 -14.77
C LYS A 514 -7.32 23.18 -13.81
N PRO A 515 -8.55 23.36 -13.32
CA PRO A 515 -8.87 24.52 -12.51
C PRO A 515 -8.13 24.43 -11.18
N ILE A 516 -7.36 25.45 -10.91
CA ILE A 516 -6.66 25.62 -9.63
C ILE A 516 -7.60 26.38 -8.71
N LEU A 517 -7.96 25.76 -7.58
CA LEU A 517 -8.68 26.44 -6.53
C LEU A 517 -7.69 27.13 -5.62
N ASN A 518 -7.68 28.45 -5.62
CA ASN A 518 -7.02 29.31 -4.64
C ASN A 518 -8.09 29.95 -3.74
N ALA A 519 -8.62 29.16 -2.80
CA ALA A 519 -9.56 29.70 -1.83
C ALA A 519 -8.80 30.50 -0.77
N LYS A 520 -9.27 31.71 -0.51
CA LYS A 520 -8.72 32.56 0.56
C LYS A 520 -9.45 32.28 1.87
N ILE A 521 -8.74 31.84 2.90
CA ILE A 521 -9.27 31.69 4.25
C ILE A 521 -8.64 32.73 5.17
N ASN A 522 -9.48 33.63 5.70
CA ASN A 522 -9.04 34.65 6.66
C ASN A 522 -9.00 34.04 8.06
N LEU A 523 -7.85 34.10 8.71
CA LEU A 523 -7.63 33.51 10.04
C LEU A 523 -7.49 34.56 11.13
N ALA A 524 -6.61 35.53 10.94
CA ALA A 524 -6.26 36.58 11.94
C ALA A 524 -5.93 35.98 13.34
N LYS A 525 -5.41 34.75 13.41
CA LYS A 525 -5.13 34.02 14.65
C LYS A 525 -3.65 34.15 15.03
N LYS A 526 -3.40 34.48 16.29
CA LYS A 526 -2.06 34.47 16.87
C LYS A 526 -1.71 33.10 17.41
N CYS A 527 -0.54 32.56 17.06
CA CYS A 527 -0.11 31.22 17.45
C CYS A 527 1.43 31.05 17.40
N TYR A 528 1.93 30.01 18.04
CA TYR A 528 3.30 29.50 17.92
C TYR A 528 3.45 28.54 16.73
N SER A 529 2.42 27.71 16.51
CA SER A 529 2.36 26.76 15.42
C SER A 529 0.94 26.61 14.88
N ILE A 530 0.84 26.17 13.63
CA ILE A 530 -0.45 25.93 12.98
C ILE A 530 -0.36 24.73 12.04
N ILE A 531 -1.36 23.86 12.09
CA ILE A 531 -1.53 22.70 11.20
C ILE A 531 -2.87 22.89 10.49
N ALA A 532 -2.90 22.82 9.18
CA ALA A 532 -4.17 22.77 8.45
C ALA A 532 -4.68 21.32 8.36
N ILE A 533 -5.96 21.15 8.65
CA ILE A 533 -6.70 19.89 8.54
C ILE A 533 -7.73 20.08 7.42
N ILE A 534 -7.60 19.31 6.35
CA ILE A 534 -8.47 19.36 5.20
C ILE A 534 -9.18 18.02 5.10
N LYS A 535 -10.51 18.04 5.01
CA LYS A 535 -11.35 16.85 4.92
C LYS A 535 -12.37 17.00 3.82
N SER A 536 -12.85 15.86 3.29
CA SER A 536 -14.07 15.83 2.48
C SER A 536 -15.24 16.45 3.27
N ASP A 537 -16.12 17.15 2.58
CA ASP A 537 -17.31 17.74 3.23
C ASP A 537 -18.47 16.76 3.37
N GLY A 538 -18.37 15.57 2.77
CA GLY A 538 -19.39 14.50 2.81
C GLY A 538 -20.69 14.86 2.09
N SER A 539 -20.72 15.98 1.34
CA SER A 539 -21.95 16.50 0.77
C SER A 539 -22.17 16.14 -0.70
N ASN A 540 -21.15 15.58 -1.40
CA ASN A 540 -21.25 15.28 -2.83
C ASN A 540 -20.47 14.02 -3.24
N ALA A 541 -21.04 13.33 -4.17
CA ALA A 541 -20.68 12.02 -4.67
C ALA A 541 -19.40 11.94 -5.51
N GLN A 542 -18.72 13.05 -5.77
CA GLN A 542 -17.63 13.16 -6.74
C GLN A 542 -16.49 14.01 -6.18
N GLU A 543 -15.90 13.55 -5.06
CA GLU A 543 -14.83 14.26 -4.39
C GLU A 543 -13.46 13.80 -4.91
N GLU A 544 -13.13 14.14 -6.16
CA GLU A 544 -11.77 13.98 -6.65
C GLU A 544 -11.00 15.30 -6.61
N GLY A 545 -9.79 15.25 -6.07
CA GLY A 545 -8.90 16.39 -6.03
C GLY A 545 -7.44 15.99 -5.93
N THR A 546 -6.58 16.84 -6.45
CA THR A 546 -5.14 16.70 -6.29
C THR A 546 -4.63 17.82 -5.38
N TRP A 547 -4.06 17.44 -4.26
CA TRP A 547 -3.43 18.37 -3.34
C TRP A 547 -2.02 18.73 -3.86
N VAL A 548 -1.79 20.00 -4.13
CA VAL A 548 -0.50 20.52 -4.62
C VAL A 548 0.28 21.22 -3.51
N GLY A 549 -0.39 22.01 -2.69
CA GLY A 549 0.28 22.77 -1.65
C GLY A 549 -0.59 23.90 -1.09
N TYR A 550 0.03 24.88 -0.46
CA TYR A 550 -0.64 26.06 0.07
C TYR A 550 0.30 27.26 0.22
N ASP A 551 -0.28 28.45 0.18
CA ASP A 551 0.36 29.69 0.57
C ASP A 551 -0.16 30.17 1.91
N MET A 552 0.67 30.83 2.70
CA MET A 552 0.27 31.43 3.96
C MET A 552 0.84 32.84 4.13
N LEU A 553 -0.05 33.78 4.42
CA LEU A 553 0.33 35.14 4.80
C LEU A 553 0.34 35.27 6.31
N TYR A 554 1.47 35.63 6.89
CA TYR A 554 1.62 35.79 8.31
C TYR A 554 2.46 37.02 8.70
N GLN A 555 2.29 37.48 9.93
CA GLN A 555 3.06 38.57 10.52
C GLN A 555 3.71 38.07 11.83
N ARG A 556 5.03 38.07 11.87
CA ARG A 556 5.77 37.70 13.09
C ARG A 556 5.61 38.80 14.13
N ASP A 557 5.44 38.41 15.38
CA ASP A 557 5.61 39.33 16.49
C ASP A 557 7.10 39.67 16.65
N PRO A 558 7.44 40.91 17.03
CA PRO A 558 8.82 41.28 17.30
C PRO A 558 9.34 40.39 18.43
N ILE A 559 10.52 39.79 18.23
CA ILE A 559 11.23 39.12 19.31
C ILE A 559 11.44 40.16 20.40
N PRO A 560 11.00 39.92 21.66
CA PRO A 560 11.31 40.83 22.74
C PRO A 560 12.83 40.98 22.79
N GLN A 561 13.33 42.17 22.42
CA GLN A 561 14.74 42.48 22.67
C GLN A 561 14.87 42.40 24.19
N GLY A 562 15.57 41.37 24.68
CA GLY A 562 15.90 41.28 26.09
C GLY A 562 16.53 42.59 26.48
N LYS A 563 15.96 43.29 27.47
CA LYS A 563 16.67 44.38 28.13
C LYS A 563 18.02 43.78 28.53
N ALA A 564 19.07 44.19 27.85
CA ALA A 564 20.42 43.95 28.33
C ALA A 564 20.43 44.42 29.78
N ALA A 565 20.56 43.48 30.70
CA ALA A 565 20.74 43.77 32.12
C ALA A 565 22.20 44.24 32.34
#